data_057dc33b261772a9d5e1febdf4ee11ae
#
_entry.id   057dc33b261772a9d5e1febdf4ee11ae
#
_cell.length_a   1.000
_cell.length_b   1.000
_cell.length_c   1.000
_cell.angle_alpha   90.00
_cell.angle_beta   90.00
_cell.angle_gamma   90.00
#
_symmetry.space_group_name_H-M   'P 1'
#
loop_
_entity.id
_entity.type
_entity.pdbx_description
1 polymer ?
#
loop_
_entity_poly.entity_id
_entity_poly.type
_entity_poly.pdbx_seq_one_letter_code
_entity_poly.pdbx_strand_id
1 'polypeptide(L)'
;MPRELIADRPGHAILSTYEEQPLAPDQVRVTSLFSSVKHGTELRGFRADTPDASDRWDGQLRLHRRGESTGDDFLRRLGNMCLGIVTEVGAEVESLKVADRVFAHLPIRETHTIAANRLQKAPDGVSPQAIMYWDPADFALGAVRDGSVRLGDRVAVFGLGAIGLMVAQAARLGGARWIVAVDPIERRRQAALRHGTDLALDPTTTDAGLEIKQLTDNIGADITFETSGSYRAFEDALRTTCYAGTLVSTAY
;
A
#
# COMPACT_ATOMS: atom_id res chain seq x y z
N MET A 1 3.06 13.73 -28.41
CA MET A 1 3.32 14.09 -27.00
C MET A 1 2.80 12.97 -26.13
N PRO A 2 3.58 12.48 -25.19
CA PRO A 2 3.14 11.44 -24.27
C PRO A 2 2.13 11.98 -23.25
N ARG A 3 1.41 11.06 -22.60
CA ARG A 3 0.30 11.37 -21.68
C ARG A 3 0.63 10.94 -20.27
N GLU A 4 0.04 11.66 -19.30
CA GLU A 4 0.08 11.34 -17.89
C GLU A 4 -1.32 11.45 -17.26
N LEU A 5 -1.56 10.70 -16.20
CA LEU A 5 -2.79 10.78 -15.41
C LEU A 5 -2.58 11.77 -14.27
N ILE A 6 -3.40 12.81 -14.24
CA ILE A 6 -3.37 13.83 -13.21
C ILE A 6 -4.76 14.04 -12.62
N ALA A 7 -4.83 14.56 -11.41
CA ALA A 7 -6.03 15.17 -10.87
C ALA A 7 -5.88 16.69 -10.94
N ASP A 8 -6.80 17.35 -11.65
CA ASP A 8 -6.84 18.81 -11.83
C ASP A 8 -7.67 19.51 -10.75
N ARG A 9 -8.54 18.77 -10.08
CA ARG A 9 -9.35 19.19 -8.93
C ARG A 9 -9.77 17.97 -8.11
N PRO A 10 -10.27 18.16 -6.88
CA PRO A 10 -10.73 17.04 -6.04
C PRO A 10 -11.70 16.11 -6.76
N GLY A 11 -11.40 14.81 -6.73
CA GLY A 11 -12.25 13.78 -7.31
C GLY A 11 -12.30 13.71 -8.84
N HIS A 12 -11.50 14.50 -9.56
CA HIS A 12 -11.54 14.54 -11.02
C HIS A 12 -10.17 14.19 -11.62
N ALA A 13 -10.10 13.07 -12.32
CA ALA A 13 -8.89 12.60 -13.00
C ALA A 13 -8.99 12.81 -14.51
N ILE A 14 -7.93 13.32 -15.11
CA ILE A 14 -7.83 13.57 -16.55
C ILE A 14 -6.51 13.01 -17.11
N LEU A 15 -6.50 12.69 -18.39
CA LEU A 15 -5.28 12.46 -19.15
C LEU A 15 -4.79 13.79 -19.71
N SER A 16 -3.58 14.19 -19.31
CA SER A 16 -2.89 15.40 -19.78
C SER A 16 -1.69 15.01 -20.63
N THR A 17 -1.35 15.84 -21.58
CA THR A 17 -0.10 15.70 -22.36
C THR A 17 1.03 16.47 -21.70
N TYR A 18 2.27 16.01 -21.86
CA TYR A 18 3.46 16.71 -21.39
C TYR A 18 4.59 16.66 -22.42
N GLU A 19 5.56 17.53 -22.25
CA GLU A 19 6.80 17.50 -23.00
C GLU A 19 7.85 16.66 -22.29
N GLU A 20 8.51 15.78 -23.03
CA GLU A 20 9.63 15.02 -22.49
C GLU A 20 10.85 15.93 -22.32
N GLN A 21 11.47 15.81 -21.16
CA GLN A 21 12.71 16.52 -20.88
C GLN A 21 13.88 15.85 -21.61
N PRO A 22 14.90 16.61 -22.04
CA PRO A 22 16.15 16.04 -22.53
C PRO A 22 16.75 15.06 -21.50
N LEU A 23 17.40 14.02 -21.99
CA LEU A 23 18.07 13.02 -21.15
C LEU A 23 19.38 13.59 -20.59
N ALA A 24 19.52 13.65 -19.28
CA ALA A 24 20.78 14.00 -18.62
C ALA A 24 21.74 12.78 -18.58
N PRO A 25 23.05 13.01 -18.39
CA PRO A 25 24.06 11.93 -18.44
C PRO A 25 23.82 10.78 -17.46
N ASP A 26 23.27 11.04 -16.27
CA ASP A 26 22.98 10.08 -15.19
C ASP A 26 21.59 9.48 -15.28
N GLN A 27 20.78 9.84 -16.29
CA GLN A 27 19.38 9.46 -16.42
C GLN A 27 19.15 8.38 -17.47
N VAL A 28 18.00 7.74 -17.35
CA VAL A 28 17.44 6.85 -18.37
C VAL A 28 16.04 7.30 -18.75
N ARG A 29 15.63 6.96 -19.98
CA ARG A 29 14.23 7.03 -20.40
C ARG A 29 13.62 5.66 -20.29
N VAL A 30 12.43 5.62 -19.67
CA VAL A 30 11.67 4.39 -19.46
C VAL A 30 10.30 4.54 -20.11
N THR A 31 9.90 3.60 -20.94
CA THR A 31 8.53 3.48 -21.44
C THR A 31 7.73 2.56 -20.52
N SER A 32 6.59 3.04 -20.03
CA SER A 32 5.73 2.32 -19.10
C SER A 32 5.04 1.14 -19.77
N LEU A 33 5.05 -0.01 -19.11
CA LEU A 33 4.28 -1.20 -19.47
C LEU A 33 3.05 -1.38 -18.58
N PHE A 34 3.24 -1.19 -17.29
CA PHE A 34 2.22 -1.30 -16.26
C PHE A 34 2.40 -0.20 -15.22
N SER A 35 1.30 0.33 -14.74
CA SER A 35 1.29 1.22 -13.59
C SER A 35 0.13 0.89 -12.66
N SER A 36 0.28 1.16 -11.38
CA SER A 36 -0.76 0.97 -10.38
C SER A 36 -0.97 2.19 -9.51
N VAL A 37 -2.16 2.27 -8.92
CA VAL A 37 -2.51 3.20 -7.86
C VAL A 37 -2.41 2.51 -6.50
N LYS A 38 -2.13 3.29 -5.45
CA LYS A 38 -2.23 2.87 -4.05
C LYS A 38 -3.44 3.55 -3.42
N HIS A 39 -4.60 2.90 -3.52
CA HIS A 39 -5.89 3.51 -3.20
C HIS A 39 -5.94 4.13 -1.79
N GLY A 40 -5.39 3.48 -0.77
CA GLY A 40 -5.39 4.00 0.61
C GLY A 40 -4.68 5.35 0.73
N THR A 41 -3.50 5.49 0.12
CA THR A 41 -2.70 6.71 0.17
C THR A 41 -3.20 7.78 -0.81
N GLU A 42 -3.55 7.38 -2.04
CA GLU A 42 -3.86 8.33 -3.10
C GLU A 42 -5.28 8.90 -3.00
N LEU A 43 -6.29 8.10 -2.57
CA LEU A 43 -7.68 8.56 -2.50
C LEU A 43 -7.86 9.74 -1.55
N ARG A 44 -7.13 9.79 -0.43
CA ARG A 44 -7.16 10.95 0.49
C ARG A 44 -6.78 12.23 -0.24
N GLY A 45 -5.62 12.20 -0.91
CA GLY A 45 -5.16 13.32 -1.70
C GLY A 45 -6.02 13.62 -2.92
N PHE A 46 -6.54 12.59 -3.58
CA PHE A 46 -7.39 12.74 -4.75
C PHE A 46 -8.75 13.37 -4.43
N ARG A 47 -9.38 12.99 -3.33
CA ARG A 47 -10.69 13.52 -2.92
C ARG A 47 -10.58 14.84 -2.17
N ALA A 48 -9.46 15.07 -1.48
CA ALA A 48 -9.26 16.21 -0.59
C ALA A 48 -10.41 16.40 0.43
N ASP A 49 -11.04 15.28 0.85
CA ASP A 49 -12.21 15.25 1.73
C ASP A 49 -11.87 14.85 3.17
N THR A 50 -10.59 14.77 3.51
CA THR A 50 -10.12 14.40 4.84
C THR A 50 -9.85 15.63 5.70
N PRO A 51 -9.99 15.53 7.05
CA PRO A 51 -9.75 16.65 7.96
C PRO A 51 -8.35 17.27 7.82
N ASP A 52 -7.36 16.49 7.40
CA ASP A 52 -5.97 16.91 7.15
C ASP A 52 -5.71 17.44 5.73
N ALA A 53 -6.75 17.53 4.88
CA ALA A 53 -6.62 18.11 3.54
C ALA A 53 -6.19 19.58 3.55
N SER A 54 -6.48 20.29 4.66
CA SER A 54 -6.05 21.66 4.93
C SER A 54 -4.68 21.76 5.62
N ASP A 55 -4.04 20.64 5.91
CA ASP A 55 -2.81 20.61 6.67
C ASP A 55 -1.58 20.68 5.75
N ARG A 56 -0.54 21.40 6.20
CA ARG A 56 0.73 21.51 5.49
C ARG A 56 1.80 20.64 6.13
N TRP A 57 2.45 19.80 5.33
CA TRP A 57 3.61 19.03 5.80
C TRP A 57 4.81 19.92 6.09
N ASP A 58 5.35 19.83 7.31
CA ASP A 58 6.59 20.47 7.73
C ASP A 58 7.72 19.43 7.76
N GLY A 59 8.62 19.51 6.78
CA GLY A 59 9.71 18.55 6.62
C GLY A 59 10.80 18.62 7.71
N GLN A 60 10.94 19.74 8.43
CA GLN A 60 11.84 19.88 9.57
C GLN A 60 11.28 19.20 10.81
N LEU A 61 10.02 19.47 11.11
CA LEU A 61 9.33 18.92 12.27
C LEU A 61 8.79 17.51 12.01
N ARG A 62 8.73 17.08 10.76
CA ARG A 62 8.17 15.80 10.30
C ARG A 62 6.75 15.56 10.79
N LEU A 63 5.92 16.61 10.71
CA LEU A 63 4.52 16.60 11.09
C LEU A 63 3.68 17.48 10.16
N HIS A 64 2.37 17.25 10.16
CA HIS A 64 1.41 18.12 9.50
C HIS A 64 1.00 19.28 10.42
N ARG A 65 1.20 20.53 9.95
CA ARG A 65 0.70 21.74 10.60
C ARG A 65 -0.74 21.96 10.19
N ARG A 66 -1.62 22.00 11.19
CA ARG A 66 -3.07 22.11 10.99
C ARG A 66 -3.46 23.46 10.40
N GLY A 67 -4.29 23.41 9.34
CA GLY A 67 -4.89 24.61 8.75
C GLY A 67 -3.92 25.54 7.99
N GLU A 68 -2.69 25.11 7.69
CA GLU A 68 -1.69 25.93 7.01
C GLU A 68 -1.58 25.63 5.49
N SER A 69 -2.50 24.85 4.92
CA SER A 69 -2.51 24.60 3.47
C SER A 69 -2.99 25.85 2.73
N THR A 70 -2.21 26.30 1.75
CA THR A 70 -2.54 27.50 0.94
C THR A 70 -3.58 27.25 -0.13
N GLY A 71 -3.99 25.99 -0.35
CA GLY A 71 -5.10 25.63 -1.25
C GLY A 71 -4.86 25.86 -2.76
N ASP A 72 -3.74 26.45 -3.14
CA ASP A 72 -3.61 27.11 -4.45
C ASP A 72 -3.20 26.19 -5.62
N ASP A 73 -2.73 24.96 -5.39
CA ASP A 73 -2.38 24.05 -6.49
C ASP A 73 -2.81 22.61 -6.22
N PHE A 74 -4.03 22.30 -6.60
CA PHE A 74 -4.53 20.92 -6.47
C PHE A 74 -3.93 19.94 -7.49
N LEU A 75 -3.21 20.41 -8.50
CA LEU A 75 -2.67 19.55 -9.55
C LEU A 75 -1.79 18.43 -8.99
N ARG A 76 -2.29 17.20 -9.05
CA ARG A 76 -1.61 16.02 -8.51
C ARG A 76 -1.37 14.99 -9.58
N ARG A 77 -0.16 14.51 -9.73
CA ARG A 77 0.11 13.29 -10.50
C ARG A 77 -0.41 12.09 -9.72
N LEU A 78 -1.13 11.20 -10.42
CA LEU A 78 -1.68 9.98 -9.85
C LEU A 78 -0.79 8.78 -10.22
N GLY A 79 -0.76 7.78 -9.35
CA GLY A 79 0.00 6.55 -9.53
C GLY A 79 1.08 6.36 -8.46
N ASN A 80 1.35 5.09 -8.17
CA ASN A 80 2.27 4.68 -7.10
C ASN A 80 3.44 3.86 -7.62
N MET A 81 3.16 2.82 -8.41
CA MET A 81 4.19 1.94 -8.96
C MET A 81 4.13 1.91 -10.47
N CYS A 82 5.29 1.87 -11.11
CA CYS A 82 5.41 1.65 -12.53
C CYS A 82 6.47 0.57 -12.82
N LEU A 83 6.13 -0.35 -13.72
CA LEU A 83 7.05 -1.24 -14.41
C LEU A 83 7.18 -0.76 -15.85
N GLY A 84 8.40 -0.61 -16.33
CA GLY A 84 8.67 -0.17 -17.70
C GLY A 84 9.90 -0.82 -18.31
N ILE A 85 10.19 -0.43 -19.52
CA ILE A 85 11.39 -0.84 -20.27
C ILE A 85 12.26 0.40 -20.50
N VAL A 86 13.56 0.27 -20.26
CA VAL A 86 14.55 1.30 -20.59
C VAL A 86 14.66 1.41 -22.11
N THR A 87 14.43 2.62 -22.64
CA THR A 87 14.50 2.92 -24.10
C THR A 87 15.70 3.77 -24.48
N GLU A 88 16.19 4.59 -23.54
CA GLU A 88 17.39 5.41 -23.75
C GLU A 88 18.23 5.44 -22.47
N VAL A 89 19.54 5.57 -22.61
CA VAL A 89 20.50 5.57 -21.49
C VAL A 89 21.45 6.74 -21.62
N GLY A 90 21.60 7.53 -20.58
CA GLY A 90 22.55 8.63 -20.49
C GLY A 90 24.01 8.13 -20.44
N ALA A 91 24.94 8.99 -20.84
CA ALA A 91 26.34 8.61 -21.06
C ALA A 91 27.10 8.15 -19.79
N GLU A 92 26.63 8.51 -18.60
CA GLU A 92 27.23 8.13 -17.31
C GLU A 92 26.55 6.95 -16.63
N VAL A 93 25.51 6.36 -17.25
CA VAL A 93 24.77 5.25 -16.67
C VAL A 93 25.44 3.91 -17.03
N GLU A 94 25.98 3.22 -16.03
CA GLU A 94 26.60 1.90 -16.17
C GLU A 94 25.69 0.76 -15.66
N SER A 95 24.74 1.06 -14.77
CA SER A 95 23.92 0.06 -14.05
C SER A 95 22.76 -0.49 -14.86
N LEU A 96 22.30 0.23 -15.90
CA LEU A 96 21.15 -0.10 -16.73
C LEU A 96 21.51 -0.03 -18.21
N LYS A 97 20.80 -0.79 -19.03
CA LYS A 97 20.93 -0.77 -20.51
C LYS A 97 19.57 -0.77 -21.17
N VAL A 98 19.52 -0.40 -22.44
CA VAL A 98 18.29 -0.48 -23.26
C VAL A 98 17.74 -1.91 -23.22
N ALA A 99 16.41 -2.02 -23.15
CA ALA A 99 15.62 -3.22 -22.96
C ALA A 99 15.63 -3.81 -21.54
N ASP A 100 16.35 -3.27 -20.56
CA ASP A 100 16.19 -3.67 -19.17
C ASP A 100 14.76 -3.37 -18.69
N ARG A 101 14.15 -4.38 -18.02
CA ARG A 101 12.88 -4.17 -17.31
C ARG A 101 13.16 -3.56 -15.94
N VAL A 102 12.54 -2.44 -15.65
CA VAL A 102 12.77 -1.67 -14.43
C VAL A 102 11.47 -1.24 -13.78
N PHE A 103 11.49 -1.07 -12.46
CA PHE A 103 10.34 -0.57 -11.72
C PHE A 103 10.75 0.41 -10.62
N ALA A 104 9.83 1.28 -10.24
CA ALA A 104 9.99 2.22 -9.13
C ALA A 104 8.64 2.81 -8.71
N HIS A 105 8.68 3.58 -7.62
CA HIS A 105 7.59 4.50 -7.27
C HIS A 105 7.54 5.64 -8.26
N LEU A 106 6.62 5.55 -9.22
CA LEU A 106 6.45 6.51 -10.30
C LEU A 106 4.96 6.74 -10.58
N PRO A 107 4.58 7.96 -11.00
CA PRO A 107 3.20 8.24 -11.38
C PRO A 107 2.80 7.50 -12.68
N ILE A 108 1.50 7.49 -12.98
CA ILE A 108 0.98 6.92 -14.23
C ILE A 108 1.31 7.88 -15.38
N ARG A 109 2.33 7.53 -16.14
CA ARG A 109 2.82 8.25 -17.34
C ARG A 109 3.22 7.25 -18.42
N GLU A 110 3.16 7.68 -19.69
CA GLU A 110 3.61 6.83 -20.79
C GLU A 110 5.13 6.66 -20.81
N THR A 111 5.87 7.71 -20.41
CA THR A 111 7.33 7.68 -20.32
C THR A 111 7.85 8.38 -19.06
N HIS A 112 9.04 8.02 -18.62
CA HIS A 112 9.73 8.65 -17.49
C HIS A 112 11.19 8.93 -17.85
N THR A 113 11.65 10.16 -17.64
CA THR A 113 13.05 10.53 -17.65
C THR A 113 13.51 10.69 -16.21
N ILE A 114 14.41 9.83 -15.75
CA ILE A 114 14.72 9.68 -14.31
C ILE A 114 16.15 9.20 -14.09
N ALA A 115 16.77 9.63 -12.99
CA ALA A 115 18.10 9.15 -12.58
C ALA A 115 18.10 7.63 -12.42
N ALA A 116 19.10 6.96 -12.97
CA ALA A 116 19.18 5.50 -13.03
C ALA A 116 19.20 4.85 -11.64
N ASN A 117 19.78 5.51 -10.64
CA ASN A 117 19.83 5.01 -9.25
C ASN A 117 18.48 4.98 -8.52
N ARG A 118 17.44 5.59 -9.08
CA ARG A 118 16.06 5.53 -8.55
C ARG A 118 15.27 4.33 -9.05
N LEU A 119 15.83 3.56 -9.95
CA LEU A 119 15.19 2.41 -10.57
C LEU A 119 15.79 1.11 -10.06
N GLN A 120 14.93 0.10 -9.96
CA GLN A 120 15.31 -1.27 -9.66
C GLN A 120 15.07 -2.14 -10.88
N LYS A 121 15.98 -3.08 -11.17
CA LYS A 121 15.73 -4.10 -12.20
C LYS A 121 14.64 -5.04 -11.72
N ALA A 122 13.66 -5.27 -12.58
CA ALA A 122 12.63 -6.24 -12.30
C ALA A 122 13.24 -7.67 -12.34
N PRO A 123 13.00 -8.50 -11.32
CA PRO A 123 13.48 -9.86 -11.32
C PRO A 123 12.92 -10.65 -12.51
N ASP A 124 13.72 -11.56 -13.06
CA ASP A 124 13.28 -12.44 -14.14
C ASP A 124 12.17 -13.38 -13.66
N GLY A 125 11.21 -13.64 -14.55
CA GLY A 125 10.08 -14.53 -14.27
C GLY A 125 9.00 -13.96 -13.36
N VAL A 126 9.18 -12.77 -12.77
CA VAL A 126 8.15 -12.12 -11.95
C VAL A 126 7.14 -11.40 -12.86
N SER A 127 5.85 -11.68 -12.63
CA SER A 127 4.78 -11.08 -13.42
C SER A 127 4.67 -9.56 -13.16
N PRO A 128 4.19 -8.78 -14.16
CA PRO A 128 3.93 -7.35 -13.96
C PRO A 128 3.02 -7.05 -12.76
N GLN A 129 2.01 -7.88 -12.57
CA GLN A 129 1.07 -7.75 -11.45
C GLN A 129 1.78 -7.91 -10.10
N ALA A 130 2.68 -8.87 -9.97
CA ALA A 130 3.45 -9.06 -8.73
C ALA A 130 4.37 -7.88 -8.44
N ILE A 131 4.98 -7.27 -9.47
CA ILE A 131 5.77 -6.04 -9.32
C ILE A 131 4.90 -4.87 -8.80
N MET A 132 3.65 -4.75 -9.26
CA MET A 132 2.74 -3.71 -8.77
C MET A 132 2.38 -3.87 -7.29
N TYR A 133 2.50 -5.08 -6.75
CA TYR A 133 2.28 -5.38 -5.34
C TYR A 133 3.53 -5.26 -4.47
N TRP A 134 4.67 -4.86 -5.03
CA TRP A 134 5.91 -4.68 -4.28
C TRP A 134 5.75 -3.75 -3.07
N ASP A 135 5.18 -2.55 -3.28
CA ASP A 135 4.94 -1.60 -2.22
C ASP A 135 3.94 -2.08 -1.15
N PRO A 136 2.76 -2.62 -1.47
CA PRO A 136 1.90 -3.22 -0.46
C PRO A 136 2.55 -4.39 0.30
N ALA A 137 3.41 -5.17 -0.37
CA ALA A 137 4.12 -6.29 0.27
C ALA A 137 5.17 -5.81 1.26
N ASP A 138 5.90 -4.74 0.95
CA ASP A 138 6.88 -4.13 1.86
C ASP A 138 6.19 -3.60 3.13
N PHE A 139 5.08 -2.89 2.99
CA PHE A 139 4.26 -2.46 4.12
C PHE A 139 3.73 -3.62 4.96
N ALA A 140 3.24 -4.68 4.32
CA ALA A 140 2.74 -5.86 5.02
C ALA A 140 3.85 -6.58 5.79
N LEU A 141 5.04 -6.72 5.18
CA LEU A 141 6.20 -7.32 5.83
C LEU A 141 6.66 -6.47 7.01
N GLY A 142 6.72 -5.14 6.85
CA GLY A 142 7.02 -4.20 7.93
C GLY A 142 6.06 -4.36 9.09
N ALA A 143 4.74 -4.36 8.83
CA ALA A 143 3.72 -4.56 9.86
C ALA A 143 3.90 -5.86 10.64
N VAL A 144 4.14 -6.99 9.95
CA VAL A 144 4.34 -8.30 10.60
C VAL A 144 5.61 -8.32 11.47
N ARG A 145 6.67 -7.63 11.04
CA ARG A 145 7.90 -7.46 11.83
C ARG A 145 7.66 -6.58 13.05
N ASP A 146 6.95 -5.47 12.91
CA ASP A 146 6.60 -4.57 14.02
C ASP A 146 5.68 -5.26 15.03
N GLY A 147 4.74 -6.10 14.55
CA GLY A 147 3.91 -6.96 15.39
C GLY A 147 4.70 -8.08 16.08
N SER A 148 5.93 -8.36 15.63
CA SER A 148 6.76 -9.43 16.18
C SER A 148 6.08 -10.79 16.20
N VAL A 149 5.39 -11.16 15.12
CA VAL A 149 4.69 -12.45 14.99
C VAL A 149 5.64 -13.61 15.26
N ARG A 150 5.22 -14.52 16.14
CA ARG A 150 5.99 -15.65 16.61
C ARG A 150 5.30 -16.97 16.32
N LEU A 151 6.07 -18.05 16.38
CA LEU A 151 5.53 -19.40 16.27
C LEU A 151 4.46 -19.66 17.35
N GLY A 152 3.26 -20.01 16.91
CA GLY A 152 2.15 -20.34 17.79
C GLY A 152 1.20 -19.19 18.13
N ASP A 153 1.47 -17.97 17.68
CA ASP A 153 0.60 -16.82 17.93
C ASP A 153 -0.77 -16.98 17.24
N ARG A 154 -1.79 -16.40 17.87
CA ARG A 154 -3.10 -16.14 17.29
C ARG A 154 -3.10 -14.73 16.73
N VAL A 155 -3.43 -14.60 15.46
CA VAL A 155 -3.40 -13.33 14.74
C VAL A 155 -4.80 -12.96 14.28
N ALA A 156 -5.18 -11.70 14.49
CA ALA A 156 -6.38 -11.12 13.88
C ALA A 156 -6.01 -10.02 12.89
N VAL A 157 -6.66 -10.00 11.72
CA VAL A 157 -6.42 -8.99 10.67
C VAL A 157 -7.73 -8.31 10.32
N PHE A 158 -7.82 -7.01 10.59
CA PHE A 158 -8.96 -6.17 10.27
C PHE A 158 -8.69 -5.37 8.99
N GLY A 159 -9.54 -5.57 7.98
CA GLY A 159 -9.37 -5.04 6.63
C GLY A 159 -8.55 -5.98 5.74
N LEU A 160 -9.18 -6.42 4.64
CA LEU A 160 -8.60 -7.36 3.68
C LEU A 160 -8.39 -6.71 2.30
N GLY A 161 -7.83 -5.50 2.33
CA GLY A 161 -7.26 -4.86 1.15
C GLY A 161 -5.94 -5.52 0.74
N ALA A 162 -5.18 -4.87 -0.13
CA ALA A 162 -3.89 -5.39 -0.59
C ALA A 162 -2.94 -5.68 0.59
N ILE A 163 -2.83 -4.75 1.54
CA ILE A 163 -1.96 -4.89 2.72
C ILE A 163 -2.46 -6.01 3.62
N GLY A 164 -3.74 -6.01 4.04
CA GLY A 164 -4.27 -7.00 4.98
C GLY A 164 -4.21 -8.45 4.47
N LEU A 165 -4.47 -8.67 3.17
CA LEU A 165 -4.30 -9.99 2.56
C LEU A 165 -2.85 -10.47 2.58
N MET A 166 -1.89 -9.57 2.44
CA MET A 166 -0.45 -9.91 2.53
C MET A 166 0.00 -10.08 3.97
N VAL A 167 -0.51 -9.27 4.91
CA VAL A 167 -0.26 -9.43 6.35
C VAL A 167 -0.68 -10.82 6.81
N ALA A 168 -1.89 -11.28 6.43
CA ALA A 168 -2.37 -12.61 6.79
C ALA A 168 -1.43 -13.72 6.28
N GLN A 169 -0.97 -13.63 5.02
CA GLN A 169 -0.03 -14.59 4.44
C GLN A 169 1.34 -14.52 5.12
N ALA A 170 1.88 -13.31 5.33
CA ALA A 170 3.17 -13.14 6.00
C ALA A 170 3.14 -13.59 7.47
N ALA A 171 2.02 -13.37 8.19
CA ALA A 171 1.82 -13.87 9.54
C ALA A 171 1.81 -15.41 9.58
N ARG A 172 1.17 -16.07 8.59
CA ARG A 172 1.22 -17.54 8.47
C ARG A 172 2.66 -18.04 8.25
N LEU A 173 3.40 -17.40 7.37
CA LEU A 173 4.81 -17.72 7.12
C LEU A 173 5.68 -17.44 8.34
N GLY A 174 5.32 -16.43 9.16
CA GLY A 174 5.95 -16.11 10.44
C GLY A 174 5.66 -17.09 11.58
N GLY A 175 4.77 -18.06 11.36
CA GLY A 175 4.47 -19.13 12.31
C GLY A 175 3.19 -18.96 13.13
N ALA A 176 2.32 -18.02 12.76
CA ALA A 176 1.01 -17.89 13.38
C ALA A 176 0.24 -19.23 13.26
N ARG A 177 -0.22 -19.76 14.41
CA ARG A 177 -0.97 -21.02 14.46
C ARG A 177 -2.43 -20.87 14.04
N TRP A 178 -2.99 -19.69 14.26
CA TRP A 178 -4.39 -19.36 13.95
C TRP A 178 -4.49 -17.92 13.47
N ILE A 179 -5.19 -17.74 12.35
CA ILE A 179 -5.39 -16.43 11.73
C ILE A 179 -6.86 -16.23 11.44
N VAL A 180 -7.45 -15.19 12.04
CA VAL A 180 -8.79 -14.71 11.73
C VAL A 180 -8.71 -13.39 10.97
N ALA A 181 -9.55 -13.27 9.94
CA ALA A 181 -9.60 -12.08 9.12
C ALA A 181 -11.01 -11.46 9.16
N VAL A 182 -11.09 -10.14 9.14
CA VAL A 182 -12.35 -9.39 9.26
C VAL A 182 -12.46 -8.37 8.14
N ASP A 183 -13.48 -8.48 7.29
CA ASP A 183 -13.75 -7.50 6.22
C ASP A 183 -15.23 -7.58 5.80
N PRO A 184 -15.94 -6.46 5.54
CA PRO A 184 -17.34 -6.49 5.12
C PRO A 184 -17.53 -7.06 3.71
N ILE A 185 -16.47 -7.09 2.87
CA ILE A 185 -16.57 -7.51 1.48
C ILE A 185 -16.30 -9.01 1.35
N GLU A 186 -17.35 -9.77 1.00
CA GLU A 186 -17.28 -11.22 0.88
C GLU A 186 -16.13 -11.71 -0.02
N ARG A 187 -15.96 -11.09 -1.19
CA ARG A 187 -14.89 -11.48 -2.13
C ARG A 187 -13.50 -11.41 -1.48
N ARG A 188 -13.28 -10.45 -0.59
CA ARG A 188 -12.00 -10.30 0.14
C ARG A 188 -11.86 -11.37 1.21
N ARG A 189 -12.93 -11.68 1.94
CA ARG A 189 -12.96 -12.78 2.91
C ARG A 189 -12.64 -14.11 2.24
N GLN A 190 -13.26 -14.37 1.09
CA GLN A 190 -12.98 -15.58 0.29
C GLN A 190 -11.54 -15.64 -0.20
N ALA A 191 -10.95 -14.51 -0.58
CA ALA A 191 -9.54 -14.45 -0.94
C ALA A 191 -8.64 -14.79 0.25
N ALA A 192 -8.91 -14.24 1.44
CA ALA A 192 -8.16 -14.54 2.66
C ALA A 192 -8.18 -16.04 3.01
N LEU A 193 -9.36 -16.67 2.97
CA LEU A 193 -9.51 -18.11 3.23
C LEU A 193 -8.69 -18.98 2.24
N ARG A 194 -8.62 -18.58 0.97
CA ARG A 194 -7.78 -19.31 -0.01
C ARG A 194 -6.28 -19.18 0.23
N HIS A 195 -5.87 -18.17 0.98
CA HIS A 195 -4.44 -17.82 1.16
C HIS A 195 -3.95 -17.92 2.61
N GLY A 196 -4.49 -18.88 3.38
CA GLY A 196 -3.91 -19.25 4.67
C GLY A 196 -4.57 -18.63 5.90
N THR A 197 -5.73 -18.01 5.77
CA THR A 197 -6.57 -17.59 6.90
C THR A 197 -7.46 -18.76 7.32
N ASP A 198 -7.61 -18.99 8.63
CA ASP A 198 -8.40 -20.09 9.16
C ASP A 198 -9.90 -19.75 9.26
N LEU A 199 -10.20 -18.47 9.51
CA LEU A 199 -11.58 -17.97 9.66
C LEU A 199 -11.67 -16.56 9.07
N ALA A 200 -12.82 -16.26 8.43
CA ALA A 200 -13.10 -14.92 7.95
C ALA A 200 -14.50 -14.47 8.40
N LEU A 201 -14.57 -13.31 9.07
CA LEU A 201 -15.78 -12.77 9.68
C LEU A 201 -16.30 -11.55 8.91
N ASP A 202 -17.62 -11.42 8.87
CA ASP A 202 -18.32 -10.24 8.37
C ASP A 202 -18.70 -9.32 9.53
N PRO A 203 -18.06 -8.15 9.70
CA PRO A 203 -18.36 -7.26 10.82
C PRO A 203 -19.74 -6.56 10.68
N THR A 204 -20.42 -6.72 9.55
CA THR A 204 -21.77 -6.16 9.36
C THR A 204 -22.87 -7.06 9.95
N THR A 205 -22.58 -8.35 10.13
CA THR A 205 -23.51 -9.36 10.64
C THR A 205 -23.06 -10.00 11.95
N THR A 206 -21.78 -9.81 12.33
CA THR A 206 -21.16 -10.44 13.50
C THR A 206 -20.43 -9.40 14.33
N ASP A 207 -20.53 -9.44 15.65
CA ASP A 207 -19.60 -8.74 16.55
C ASP A 207 -18.25 -9.47 16.51
N ALA A 208 -17.36 -9.01 15.62
CA ALA A 208 -16.08 -9.68 15.39
C ALA A 208 -15.21 -9.74 16.65
N GLY A 209 -15.22 -8.69 17.48
CA GLY A 209 -14.47 -8.65 18.73
C GLY A 209 -14.95 -9.72 19.72
N LEU A 210 -16.27 -9.85 19.89
CA LEU A 210 -16.86 -10.86 20.75
C LEU A 210 -16.60 -12.28 20.23
N GLU A 211 -16.83 -12.52 18.95
CA GLU A 211 -16.64 -13.83 18.32
C GLU A 211 -15.20 -14.32 18.48
N ILE A 212 -14.22 -13.45 18.20
CA ILE A 212 -12.79 -13.81 18.35
C ILE A 212 -12.46 -14.12 19.82
N LYS A 213 -13.01 -13.35 20.77
CA LYS A 213 -12.82 -13.66 22.22
C LYS A 213 -13.38 -15.04 22.57
N GLN A 214 -14.57 -15.37 22.12
CA GLN A 214 -15.19 -16.68 22.38
C GLN A 214 -14.39 -17.83 21.76
N LEU A 215 -13.91 -17.68 20.54
CA LEU A 215 -13.09 -18.68 19.83
C LEU A 215 -11.69 -18.86 20.40
N THR A 216 -11.27 -18.00 21.31
CA THR A 216 -9.95 -18.01 21.93
C THR A 216 -10.03 -18.18 23.45
N ASP A 217 -11.06 -18.83 23.97
CA ASP A 217 -11.28 -19.03 25.41
C ASP A 217 -11.25 -17.71 26.21
N ASN A 218 -11.84 -16.66 25.67
CA ASN A 218 -11.89 -15.29 26.18
C ASN A 218 -10.52 -14.58 26.29
N ILE A 219 -9.47 -15.16 25.74
CA ILE A 219 -8.12 -14.55 25.78
C ILE A 219 -7.99 -13.45 24.69
N GLY A 220 -8.36 -13.75 23.44
CA GLY A 220 -8.20 -12.88 22.28
C GLY A 220 -6.94 -13.22 21.44
N ALA A 221 -6.66 -12.39 20.45
CA ALA A 221 -5.50 -12.51 19.59
C ALA A 221 -4.23 -11.98 20.27
N ASP A 222 -3.12 -12.69 20.10
CA ASP A 222 -1.81 -12.27 20.60
C ASP A 222 -1.31 -11.03 19.84
N ILE A 223 -1.63 -10.98 18.52
CA ILE A 223 -1.32 -9.84 17.65
C ILE A 223 -2.54 -9.51 16.79
N THR A 224 -2.86 -8.23 16.73
CA THR A 224 -3.94 -7.72 15.90
C THR A 224 -3.40 -6.68 14.92
N PHE A 225 -3.75 -6.83 13.64
CA PHE A 225 -3.40 -5.87 12.59
C PHE A 225 -4.67 -5.11 12.15
N GLU A 226 -4.61 -3.78 12.21
CA GLU A 226 -5.64 -2.92 11.65
C GLU A 226 -5.09 -2.28 10.35
N THR A 227 -5.71 -2.63 9.23
CA THR A 227 -5.28 -2.22 7.88
C THR A 227 -6.41 -1.60 7.06
N SER A 228 -7.56 -1.33 7.70
CA SER A 228 -8.76 -0.83 7.00
C SER A 228 -8.88 0.70 6.99
N GLY A 229 -8.31 1.38 8.00
CA GLY A 229 -8.51 2.80 8.25
C GLY A 229 -9.89 3.16 8.80
N SER A 230 -10.67 2.17 9.27
CA SER A 230 -11.98 2.37 9.86
C SER A 230 -11.87 2.48 11.38
N TYR A 231 -12.36 3.56 11.98
CA TYR A 231 -12.41 3.70 13.44
C TYR A 231 -13.14 2.56 14.13
N ARG A 232 -14.23 2.06 13.54
CA ARG A 232 -14.95 0.91 14.07
C ARG A 232 -14.11 -0.36 14.04
N ALA A 233 -13.39 -0.60 12.95
CA ALA A 233 -12.49 -1.75 12.86
C ALA A 233 -11.32 -1.62 13.85
N PHE A 234 -10.81 -0.41 14.07
CA PHE A 234 -9.77 -0.15 15.08
C PHE A 234 -10.28 -0.43 16.50
N GLU A 235 -11.51 -0.01 16.83
CA GLU A 235 -12.15 -0.32 18.12
C GLU A 235 -12.30 -1.83 18.30
N ASP A 236 -12.81 -2.55 17.29
CA ASP A 236 -12.94 -4.01 17.34
C ASP A 236 -11.58 -4.70 17.42
N ALA A 237 -10.55 -4.17 16.77
CA ALA A 237 -9.18 -4.66 16.88
C ALA A 237 -8.63 -4.52 18.31
N LEU A 238 -8.88 -3.40 18.98
CA LEU A 238 -8.54 -3.22 20.41
C LEU A 238 -9.26 -4.24 21.30
N ARG A 239 -10.57 -4.41 21.11
CA ARG A 239 -11.38 -5.39 21.86
C ARG A 239 -10.93 -6.83 21.65
N THR A 240 -10.37 -7.12 20.48
CA THR A 240 -9.89 -8.45 20.08
C THR A 240 -8.54 -8.79 20.71
N THR A 241 -7.66 -7.81 20.85
CA THR A 241 -6.30 -8.03 21.36
C THR A 241 -6.31 -8.55 22.80
N CYS A 242 -5.44 -9.51 23.09
CA CYS A 242 -5.30 -10.06 24.44
C CYS A 242 -4.55 -9.10 25.38
N TYR A 243 -4.60 -9.35 26.68
CA TYR A 243 -3.77 -8.62 27.64
C TYR A 243 -2.28 -8.80 27.31
N ALA A 244 -1.53 -7.70 27.30
CA ALA A 244 -0.14 -7.64 26.87
C ALA A 244 0.09 -8.06 25.40
N GLY A 245 -0.96 -8.14 24.59
CA GLY A 245 -0.87 -8.35 23.16
C GLY A 245 -0.45 -7.09 22.39
N THR A 246 -0.20 -7.24 21.12
CA THR A 246 0.25 -6.14 20.25
C THR A 246 -0.85 -5.78 19.24
N LEU A 247 -1.18 -4.49 19.13
CA LEU A 247 -1.97 -3.93 18.04
C LEU A 247 -1.05 -3.14 17.11
N VAL A 248 -1.04 -3.50 15.84
CA VAL A 248 -0.33 -2.77 14.77
C VAL A 248 -1.35 -2.10 13.87
N SER A 249 -1.32 -0.78 13.79
CA SER A 249 -2.14 -0.03 12.82
C SER A 249 -1.27 0.43 11.66
N THR A 250 -1.65 0.05 10.45
CA THR A 250 -0.98 0.46 9.18
C THR A 250 -1.85 1.39 8.36
N ALA A 251 -3.06 1.67 8.84
CA ALA A 251 -4.01 2.57 8.19
C ALA A 251 -4.19 3.84 9.02
N TYR A 252 -4.41 4.97 8.34
CA TYR A 252 -4.64 6.29 8.94
C TYR A 252 -5.66 7.10 8.12
#